data_e0df5b3439b674b8332c8efea31a9db4
#
_entry.id   e0df5b3439b674b8332c8efea31a9db4
#
_cell.length_a   1.000
_cell.length_b   1.000
_cell.length_c   1.000
_cell.angle_alpha   90.00
_cell.angle_beta   90.00
_cell.angle_gamma   90.00
#
_symmetry.space_group_name_H-M   'P 1'
#
loop_
_entity.id
_entity.type
_entity.pdbx_description
1 polymer ?
#
loop_
_entity_poly.entity_id
_entity_poly.type
_entity_poly.pdbx_seq_one_letter_code
_entity_poly.pdbx_strand_id
1 'polypeptide(L)'
;MIIHLFPEKDATLYEVSASMNTGIDQALELEKVVTKAETPKKFNSRIVQKYDLSSVSESLVDGTVGLGFKAYLNLHTFEEYGIPYDHEIYAYPLSQSFSNGVGRKLQKPKNFNGVSWQYRDYSTSTNSGNAWATASFNSTSTGSFNTNAGGGTWFTSSAASQSFSGVQTDLRMDVTDIVKGW
;
A
#
# COMPACT_ATOMS: atom_id res chain seq x y z
N MET A 1 -18.17 -14.24 -15.64
CA MET A 1 -16.76 -14.06 -16.05
C MET A 1 -15.92 -13.73 -14.83
N ILE A 2 -14.70 -14.23 -14.70
CA ILE A 2 -13.73 -13.85 -13.64
C ILE A 2 -12.49 -13.34 -14.34
N ILE A 3 -12.00 -12.17 -13.92
CA ILE A 3 -10.76 -11.57 -14.39
C ILE A 3 -9.79 -11.55 -13.21
N HIS A 4 -8.60 -12.08 -13.40
CA HIS A 4 -7.53 -12.03 -12.41
C HIS A 4 -6.51 -10.98 -12.83
N LEU A 5 -6.23 -10.05 -11.93
CA LEU A 5 -5.22 -9.02 -12.11
C LEU A 5 -4.09 -9.23 -11.11
N PHE A 6 -2.88 -9.03 -11.55
CA PHE A 6 -1.69 -9.01 -10.69
C PHE A 6 -1.15 -7.58 -10.63
N PRO A 7 -0.53 -7.18 -9.52
CA PRO A 7 0.05 -5.85 -9.42
C PRO A 7 1.18 -5.67 -10.44
N GLU A 8 1.19 -4.54 -11.15
CA GLU A 8 2.32 -4.11 -11.99
C GLU A 8 3.49 -3.64 -11.14
N LYS A 9 3.17 -3.08 -9.99
CA LYS A 9 4.12 -2.51 -9.04
C LYS A 9 3.61 -2.74 -7.64
N ASP A 10 4.53 -3.09 -6.76
CA ASP A 10 4.26 -3.20 -5.33
C ASP A 10 5.51 -2.89 -4.51
N ALA A 11 5.32 -2.45 -3.31
CA ALA A 11 6.40 -2.25 -2.34
C ALA A 11 5.86 -2.17 -0.93
N THR A 12 6.70 -2.49 0.04
CA THR A 12 6.46 -2.19 1.45
C THR A 12 7.15 -0.88 1.83
N LEU A 13 6.41 0.01 2.46
CA LEU A 13 6.90 1.27 2.99
C LEU A 13 7.15 1.14 4.49
N TYR A 14 8.39 1.31 4.93
CA TYR A 14 8.77 1.17 6.34
C TYR A 14 9.01 2.54 6.99
N GLU A 15 8.18 2.90 7.98
CA GLU A 15 8.35 4.15 8.73
C GLU A 15 9.68 4.18 9.48
N VAL A 16 10.11 3.06 10.04
CA VAL A 16 11.38 2.92 10.76
C VAL A 16 12.60 3.12 9.85
N SER A 17 12.46 2.91 8.56
CA SER A 17 13.50 3.09 7.54
C SER A 17 12.98 3.95 6.38
N ALA A 18 12.61 5.19 6.69
CA ALA A 18 11.78 6.03 5.86
C ALA A 18 12.28 6.30 4.42
N SER A 19 13.56 6.17 4.16
CA SER A 19 14.15 6.34 2.83
C SER A 19 14.45 5.03 2.09
N MET A 20 14.22 3.87 2.73
CA MET A 20 14.55 2.57 2.13
C MET A 20 13.53 2.18 1.07
N ASN A 21 14.01 1.82 -0.12
CA ASN A 21 13.19 1.22 -1.16
C ASN A 21 13.17 -0.32 -1.03
N THR A 22 12.03 -0.91 -1.37
CA THR A 22 11.78 -2.36 -1.31
C THR A 22 11.00 -2.87 -2.52
N GLY A 23 11.14 -2.19 -3.66
CA GLY A 23 10.33 -2.43 -4.86
C GLY A 23 10.56 -3.77 -5.56
N ILE A 24 11.55 -4.56 -5.14
CA ILE A 24 11.76 -5.93 -5.65
C ILE A 24 11.86 -6.96 -4.52
N ASP A 25 11.30 -6.66 -3.36
CA ASP A 25 11.13 -7.68 -2.33
C ASP A 25 10.13 -8.76 -2.80
N GLN A 26 10.40 -9.99 -2.42
CA GLN A 26 9.57 -11.14 -2.79
C GLN A 26 8.31 -11.25 -1.92
N ALA A 27 8.30 -10.60 -0.78
CA ALA A 27 7.18 -10.58 0.15
C ALA A 27 6.85 -9.15 0.56
N LEU A 28 5.58 -8.87 0.70
CA LEU A 28 5.06 -7.61 1.23
C LEU A 28 4.80 -7.77 2.73
N GLU A 29 5.20 -6.79 3.52
CA GLU A 29 5.14 -6.89 4.97
C GLU A 29 4.23 -5.83 5.58
N LEU A 30 3.30 -6.27 6.43
CA LEU A 30 2.57 -5.40 7.34
C LEU A 30 3.09 -5.63 8.77
N GLU A 31 3.81 -4.67 9.30
CA GLU A 31 4.38 -4.76 10.63
C GLU A 31 4.10 -3.52 11.47
N LYS A 32 4.06 -3.71 12.77
CA LYS A 32 4.03 -2.65 13.75
C LYS A 32 5.18 -2.83 14.73
N VAL A 33 6.17 -1.98 14.60
CA VAL A 33 7.37 -2.01 15.46
C VAL A 33 7.17 -1.06 16.63
N VAL A 34 7.44 -1.54 17.84
CA VAL A 34 7.45 -0.73 19.05
C VAL A 34 8.86 -0.73 19.63
N THR A 35 9.46 0.45 19.78
CA THR A 35 10.80 0.56 20.34
C THR A 35 10.79 0.31 21.86
N LYS A 36 11.84 -0.35 22.36
CA LYS A 36 12.05 -0.60 23.79
C LYS A 36 12.79 0.57 24.45
N ALA A 37 12.26 1.79 24.32
CA ALA A 37 12.81 2.97 24.97
C ALA A 37 11.93 3.40 26.15
N GLU A 38 12.43 4.30 27.01
CA GLU A 38 11.63 4.88 28.10
C GLU A 38 10.34 5.54 27.57
N THR A 39 10.41 6.12 26.37
CA THR A 39 9.23 6.60 25.64
C THR A 39 9.06 5.74 24.37
N PRO A 40 8.24 4.70 24.39
CA PRO A 40 8.07 3.80 23.27
C PRO A 40 7.51 4.54 22.03
N LYS A 41 8.22 4.43 20.92
CA LYS A 41 7.73 4.90 19.61
C LYS A 41 7.14 3.73 18.84
N LYS A 42 6.03 3.99 18.17
CA LYS A 42 5.36 3.03 17.29
C LYS A 42 5.67 3.40 15.85
N PHE A 43 6.13 2.43 15.08
CA PHE A 43 6.36 2.56 13.65
C PHE A 43 5.50 1.53 12.92
N ASN A 44 4.99 1.92 11.78
CA ASN A 44 4.16 1.07 10.95
C ASN A 44 4.85 0.77 9.63
N SER A 45 4.50 -0.34 9.00
CA SER A 45 4.70 -0.51 7.57
C SER A 45 3.38 -0.38 6.82
N ARG A 46 3.45 -0.12 5.52
CA ARG A 46 2.32 -0.08 4.60
C ARG A 46 2.70 -0.74 3.29
N ILE A 47 1.74 -1.35 2.66
CA ILE A 47 1.88 -1.92 1.32
C ILE A 47 1.27 -0.93 0.33
N VAL A 48 1.99 -0.65 -0.76
CA VAL A 48 1.46 0.07 -1.92
C VAL A 48 1.48 -0.85 -3.12
N GLN A 49 0.38 -0.85 -3.89
CA GLN A 49 0.21 -1.69 -5.06
C GLN A 49 -0.42 -0.88 -6.19
N LYS A 50 -0.04 -1.17 -7.43
CA LYS A 50 -0.67 -0.63 -8.63
C LYS A 50 -1.09 -1.76 -9.54
N TYR A 51 -2.32 -1.69 -10.03
CA TYR A 51 -2.90 -2.61 -11.00
C TYR A 51 -3.18 -1.90 -12.30
N ASP A 52 -3.01 -2.60 -13.42
CA ASP A 52 -3.54 -2.16 -14.70
C ASP A 52 -5.01 -2.58 -14.82
N LEU A 53 -5.89 -1.60 -14.89
CA LEU A 53 -7.33 -1.80 -15.01
C LEU A 53 -7.83 -1.64 -16.45
N SER A 54 -6.96 -1.49 -17.45
CA SER A 54 -7.35 -1.26 -18.85
C SER A 54 -8.27 -2.37 -19.37
N SER A 55 -7.94 -3.63 -19.12
CA SER A 55 -8.75 -4.77 -19.53
C SER A 55 -10.14 -4.80 -18.87
N VAL A 56 -10.26 -4.33 -17.64
CA VAL A 56 -11.55 -4.19 -16.95
C VAL A 56 -12.34 -3.05 -17.58
N SER A 57 -11.71 -1.91 -17.84
CA SER A 57 -12.34 -0.76 -18.48
C SER A 57 -12.85 -1.12 -19.87
N GLU A 58 -12.05 -1.79 -20.70
CA GLU A 58 -12.46 -2.28 -22.01
C GLU A 58 -13.66 -3.22 -21.93
N SER A 59 -13.63 -4.17 -21.00
CA SER A 59 -14.72 -5.13 -20.78
C SER A 59 -16.01 -4.49 -20.27
N LEU A 60 -15.92 -3.36 -19.59
CA LEU A 60 -17.10 -2.57 -19.21
C LEU A 60 -17.68 -1.81 -20.41
N VAL A 61 -16.83 -1.29 -21.30
CA VAL A 61 -17.25 -0.55 -22.49
C VAL A 61 -17.92 -1.48 -23.52
N ASP A 62 -17.38 -2.66 -23.74
CA ASP A 62 -17.94 -3.64 -24.68
C ASP A 62 -19.13 -4.45 -24.11
N GLY A 63 -19.44 -4.25 -22.84
CA GLY A 63 -20.54 -4.91 -22.13
C GLY A 63 -20.27 -6.36 -21.71
N THR A 64 -19.06 -6.86 -21.88
CA THR A 64 -18.64 -8.21 -21.42
C THR A 64 -18.70 -8.33 -19.90
N VAL A 65 -18.36 -7.25 -19.21
CA VAL A 65 -18.52 -7.08 -17.76
C VAL A 65 -19.66 -6.11 -17.48
N GLY A 66 -20.67 -6.53 -16.74
CA GLY A 66 -21.78 -5.66 -16.35
C GLY A 66 -21.38 -4.69 -15.23
N LEU A 67 -22.07 -3.55 -15.14
CA LEU A 67 -21.86 -2.51 -14.11
C LEU A 67 -22.00 -3.03 -12.66
N GLY A 68 -22.64 -4.19 -12.47
CA GLY A 68 -22.80 -4.86 -11.18
C GLY A 68 -21.60 -5.73 -10.76
N PHE A 69 -20.44 -5.58 -11.38
CA PHE A 69 -19.26 -6.38 -11.03
C PHE A 69 -18.83 -6.18 -9.57
N LYS A 70 -18.15 -7.18 -9.06
CA LYS A 70 -17.48 -7.15 -7.75
C LYS A 70 -15.98 -7.29 -7.93
N ALA A 71 -15.22 -6.51 -7.17
CA ALA A 71 -13.76 -6.56 -7.15
C ALA A 71 -13.27 -6.93 -5.73
N TYR A 72 -12.35 -7.87 -5.66
CA TYR A 72 -11.77 -8.33 -4.39
C TYR A 72 -10.25 -8.22 -4.43
N LEU A 73 -9.66 -7.64 -3.40
CA LEU A 73 -8.24 -7.72 -3.13
C LEU A 73 -7.99 -9.01 -2.35
N ASN A 74 -7.23 -9.92 -2.96
CA ASN A 74 -6.84 -11.16 -2.32
C ASN A 74 -5.33 -11.14 -2.04
N LEU A 75 -4.95 -11.28 -0.77
CA LEU A 75 -3.57 -11.43 -0.35
C LEU A 75 -3.47 -12.69 0.52
N HIS A 76 -2.46 -13.51 0.24
CA HIS A 76 -2.20 -14.73 1.00
C HIS A 76 -1.08 -14.47 2.00
N THR A 77 -1.29 -14.86 3.22
CA THR A 77 -0.27 -14.77 4.27
C THR A 77 0.75 -15.89 4.08
N PHE A 78 2.00 -15.48 3.91
CA PHE A 78 3.13 -16.41 3.79
C PHE A 78 3.69 -16.80 5.15
N GLU A 79 3.77 -15.85 6.07
CA GLU A 79 4.35 -16.03 7.39
C GLU A 79 3.76 -15.03 8.38
N GLU A 80 3.44 -15.51 9.58
CA GLU A 80 2.89 -14.70 10.66
C GLU A 80 3.77 -14.79 11.90
N TYR A 81 4.16 -13.65 12.45
CA TYR A 81 4.87 -13.59 13.72
C TYR A 81 4.17 -12.64 14.68
N GLY A 82 3.80 -13.20 15.83
CA GLY A 82 3.39 -12.40 16.98
C GLY A 82 2.19 -11.47 16.72
N ILE A 83 1.26 -11.90 15.87
CA ILE A 83 -0.01 -11.20 15.72
C ILE A 83 -0.87 -11.55 16.93
N PRO A 84 -0.93 -10.70 17.96
CA PRO A 84 -1.76 -10.95 19.10
C PRO A 84 -3.16 -10.43 18.79
N TYR A 85 -4.14 -11.28 18.79
CA TYR A 85 -5.53 -10.88 18.85
C TYR A 85 -6.15 -10.28 17.58
N ASP A 86 -7.38 -9.85 17.73
CA ASP A 86 -8.17 -9.24 16.67
C ASP A 86 -7.51 -7.96 16.13
N HIS A 87 -7.38 -7.86 14.82
CA HIS A 87 -6.85 -6.69 14.14
C HIS A 87 -7.67 -6.38 12.89
N GLU A 88 -7.49 -5.19 12.36
CA GLU A 88 -8.17 -4.73 11.16
C GLU A 88 -7.16 -4.17 10.18
N ILE A 89 -7.30 -4.57 8.91
CA ILE A 89 -6.49 -4.06 7.79
C ILE A 89 -7.39 -3.20 6.92
N TYR A 90 -6.88 -2.03 6.53
CA TYR A 90 -7.57 -1.08 5.67
C TYR A 90 -6.89 -0.98 4.32
N ALA A 91 -7.68 -0.82 3.26
CA ALA A 91 -7.23 -0.46 1.93
C ALA A 91 -7.80 0.89 1.52
N TYR A 92 -6.95 1.73 0.94
CA TYR A 92 -7.31 3.05 0.43
C TYR A 92 -6.79 3.25 -0.98
N PRO A 93 -7.52 3.92 -1.87
CA PRO A 93 -6.99 4.29 -3.17
C PRO A 93 -5.90 5.36 -3.03
N LEU A 94 -4.73 5.12 -3.63
CA LEU A 94 -3.66 6.11 -3.67
C LEU A 94 -4.07 7.28 -4.57
N SER A 95 -3.78 8.51 -4.13
CA SER A 95 -4.02 9.72 -4.90
C SER A 95 -2.83 10.14 -5.77
N GLN A 96 -1.68 9.48 -5.60
CA GLN A 96 -0.44 9.78 -6.31
C GLN A 96 0.21 8.51 -6.85
N SER A 97 0.76 8.60 -8.06
CA SER A 97 1.57 7.53 -8.63
C SER A 97 2.92 7.40 -7.93
N PHE A 98 3.52 6.22 -8.02
CA PHE A 98 4.83 5.94 -7.45
C PHE A 98 5.72 5.15 -8.42
N SER A 99 7.03 5.24 -8.21
CA SER A 99 8.04 4.44 -8.91
C SER A 99 8.46 3.25 -8.06
N ASN A 100 8.39 2.04 -8.59
CA ASN A 100 8.67 0.83 -7.82
C ASN A 100 10.06 0.83 -7.20
N GLY A 101 11.07 1.08 -8.02
CA GLY A 101 12.47 0.95 -7.62
C GLY A 101 12.98 -0.49 -7.67
N VAL A 102 14.21 -0.67 -7.20
CA VAL A 102 14.95 -1.95 -7.31
C VAL A 102 15.62 -2.34 -5.99
N GLY A 103 15.16 -1.80 -4.87
CA GLY A 103 15.68 -2.07 -3.54
C GLY A 103 15.05 -3.28 -2.88
N ARG A 104 15.74 -3.79 -1.85
CA ARG A 104 15.29 -4.87 -0.95
C ARG A 104 15.55 -4.52 0.49
N LYS A 105 14.68 -4.98 1.40
CA LYS A 105 14.74 -4.73 2.86
C LYS A 105 16.12 -5.04 3.47
N LEU A 106 16.70 -6.16 3.14
CA LEU A 106 17.97 -6.64 3.72
C LEU A 106 19.21 -6.31 2.88
N GLN A 107 19.04 -5.55 1.79
CA GLN A 107 20.13 -5.21 0.89
C GLN A 107 21.19 -4.32 1.57
N LYS A 108 22.46 -4.62 1.31
CA LYS A 108 23.59 -3.80 1.75
C LYS A 108 24.53 -3.52 0.54
N PRO A 109 24.84 -2.27 0.21
CA PRO A 109 24.25 -1.05 0.77
C PRO A 109 22.74 -0.94 0.46
N LYS A 110 22.01 -0.18 1.28
CA LYS A 110 20.57 0.08 1.04
C LYS A 110 20.38 0.82 -0.28
N ASN A 111 19.38 0.43 -1.04
CA ASN A 111 18.94 1.15 -2.23
C ASN A 111 17.82 2.14 -1.82
N PHE A 112 17.93 3.36 -2.35
CA PHE A 112 16.98 4.43 -2.08
C PHE A 112 16.17 4.82 -3.32
N ASN A 113 16.53 4.29 -4.52
CA ASN A 113 15.83 4.61 -5.76
C ASN A 113 14.40 4.06 -5.75
N GLY A 114 13.43 4.91 -6.08
CA GLY A 114 12.03 4.56 -6.16
C GLY A 114 11.23 4.94 -4.91
N VAL A 115 10.15 4.20 -4.67
CA VAL A 115 9.21 4.46 -3.58
C VAL A 115 9.79 4.08 -2.22
N SER A 116 9.48 4.89 -1.22
CA SER A 116 9.80 4.66 0.19
C SER A 116 8.73 5.29 1.08
N TRP A 117 8.86 5.20 2.38
CA TRP A 117 7.96 5.91 3.28
C TRP A 117 7.98 7.43 3.05
N GLN A 118 9.17 8.00 2.78
CA GLN A 118 9.35 9.44 2.60
C GLN A 118 9.02 9.91 1.18
N TYR A 119 9.38 9.11 0.16
CA TYR A 119 9.28 9.51 -1.23
C TYR A 119 8.36 8.56 -2.01
N ARG A 120 7.56 9.10 -2.92
CA ARG A 120 6.84 8.32 -3.93
C ARG A 120 7.75 7.96 -5.12
N ASP A 121 8.81 8.74 -5.30
CA ASP A 121 9.80 8.58 -6.36
C ASP A 121 11.08 9.29 -5.92
N TYR A 122 12.19 8.55 -5.84
CA TYR A 122 13.51 9.09 -5.50
C TYR A 122 14.57 8.55 -6.46
N SER A 123 15.53 9.39 -6.82
CA SER A 123 16.67 9.02 -7.65
C SER A 123 17.98 9.42 -6.99
N THR A 124 18.85 8.44 -6.77
CA THR A 124 20.19 8.69 -6.24
C THR A 124 21.09 9.37 -7.27
N SER A 125 20.84 9.19 -8.57
CA SER A 125 21.62 9.84 -9.63
C SER A 125 21.47 11.35 -9.66
N THR A 126 20.28 11.84 -9.32
CA THR A 126 19.97 13.28 -9.23
C THR A 126 19.99 13.78 -7.79
N ASN A 127 20.13 12.88 -6.81
CA ASN A 127 19.99 13.15 -5.38
C ASN A 127 18.72 13.94 -5.06
N SER A 128 17.62 13.59 -5.71
CA SER A 128 16.33 14.27 -5.58
C SER A 128 15.17 13.30 -5.70
N GLY A 129 14.02 13.67 -5.18
CA GLY A 129 12.81 12.87 -5.27
C GLY A 129 11.57 13.66 -4.94
N ASN A 130 10.44 13.13 -5.40
CA ASN A 130 9.12 13.66 -5.08
C ASN A 130 8.63 13.00 -3.79
N ALA A 131 8.51 13.77 -2.72
CA ALA A 131 7.90 13.29 -1.49
C ALA A 131 6.40 12.97 -1.70
N TRP A 132 5.86 12.13 -0.85
CA TRP A 132 4.42 12.03 -0.71
C TRP A 132 3.87 13.38 -0.27
N ALA A 133 2.77 13.82 -0.88
CA ALA A 133 2.15 15.07 -0.46
C ALA A 133 1.80 14.97 1.03
N THR A 134 2.22 15.97 1.79
CA THR A 134 1.70 16.16 3.13
C THR A 134 0.26 16.58 3.00
N ALA A 135 -0.66 15.68 3.27
CA ALA A 135 -2.06 16.06 3.31
C ALA A 135 -2.26 17.04 4.46
N SER A 136 -2.44 18.29 4.14
CA SER A 136 -3.33 19.08 4.96
C SER A 136 -4.68 18.36 4.93
N PHE A 137 -5.23 18.06 6.08
CA PHE A 137 -6.56 17.50 6.24
C PHE A 137 -7.55 18.42 5.53
N ASN A 138 -7.75 18.17 4.27
CA ASN A 138 -8.83 18.76 3.55
C ASN A 138 -9.94 17.72 3.56
N SER A 139 -11.05 18.06 4.18
CA SER A 139 -12.22 17.21 4.42
C SER A 139 -12.81 16.57 3.16
N THR A 140 -12.21 16.82 2.02
CA THR A 140 -12.76 16.43 0.74
C THR A 140 -12.10 15.26 0.07
N SER A 141 -10.87 14.82 0.39
CA SER A 141 -10.36 13.69 -0.37
C SER A 141 -9.01 13.07 -0.03
N THR A 142 -8.11 13.71 0.68
CA THR A 142 -6.79 13.11 0.91
C THR A 142 -6.37 13.21 2.38
N GLY A 143 -6.04 12.07 2.99
CA GLY A 143 -5.57 12.00 4.36
C GLY A 143 -4.23 11.29 4.47
N SER A 144 -3.31 11.85 5.24
CA SER A 144 -2.25 11.09 5.87
C SER A 144 -2.54 11.07 7.36
N PHE A 145 -2.83 9.90 7.92
CA PHE A 145 -3.12 9.76 9.35
C PHE A 145 -1.87 9.88 10.22
N ASN A 146 -0.78 10.37 9.68
CA ASN A 146 0.46 10.48 10.41
C ASN A 146 0.92 11.92 10.51
N THR A 147 1.24 12.34 11.72
CA THR A 147 1.90 13.62 12.00
C THR A 147 3.28 13.72 11.38
N ASN A 148 3.88 12.60 11.00
CA ASN A 148 5.10 12.53 10.21
C ASN A 148 4.72 12.35 8.74
N ALA A 149 5.14 13.28 7.90
CA ALA A 149 4.97 13.22 6.46
C ALA A 149 5.49 11.88 5.90
N GLY A 150 4.68 11.20 5.08
CA GLY A 150 5.10 9.97 4.42
C GLY A 150 4.12 8.81 4.51
N GLY A 151 4.52 7.67 3.97
CA GLY A 151 3.75 6.43 3.97
C GLY A 151 2.60 6.39 2.99
N GLY A 152 2.61 7.21 1.93
CA GLY A 152 1.58 7.32 0.92
C GLY A 152 0.64 8.50 1.14
N THR A 153 -0.04 8.88 0.07
CA THR A 153 -1.15 9.84 0.08
C THR A 153 -2.34 9.18 -0.60
N TRP A 154 -3.51 9.20 0.03
CA TRP A 154 -4.69 8.46 -0.42
C TRP A 154 -5.98 9.25 -0.28
N PHE A 155 -7.01 8.79 -0.99
CA PHE A 155 -8.36 9.30 -0.83
C PHE A 155 -9.04 8.63 0.35
N THR A 156 -9.67 9.41 1.21
CA THR A 156 -10.37 8.90 2.40
C THR A 156 -11.84 8.57 2.13
N SER A 157 -12.37 8.99 0.98
CA SER A 157 -13.78 8.81 0.62
C SER A 157 -14.16 7.37 0.26
N SER A 158 -13.18 6.53 -0.07
CA SER A 158 -13.40 5.15 -0.48
C SER A 158 -12.41 4.26 0.26
N ALA A 159 -12.78 3.83 1.44
CA ALA A 159 -12.00 2.89 2.24
C ALA A 159 -12.67 1.51 2.20
N ALA A 160 -11.84 0.47 2.16
CA ALA A 160 -12.28 -0.89 2.43
C ALA A 160 -11.52 -1.43 3.64
N SER A 161 -12.13 -2.32 4.40
CA SER A 161 -11.46 -2.95 5.55
C SER A 161 -11.87 -4.42 5.69
N GLN A 162 -11.00 -5.16 6.36
CA GLN A 162 -11.27 -6.52 6.80
C GLN A 162 -10.75 -6.70 8.21
N SER A 163 -11.63 -7.20 9.09
CA SER A 163 -11.28 -7.61 10.44
C SER A 163 -10.80 -9.05 10.46
N PHE A 164 -9.79 -9.32 11.27
CA PHE A 164 -9.21 -10.63 11.48
C PHE A 164 -9.41 -11.04 12.93
N SER A 165 -9.83 -12.28 13.13
CA SER A 165 -9.89 -12.93 14.44
C SER A 165 -8.98 -14.15 14.41
N GLY A 166 -8.07 -14.27 15.32
CA GLY A 166 -7.01 -15.25 15.57
C GLY A 166 -6.82 -16.54 14.76
N VAL A 167 -7.67 -16.84 13.81
CA VAL A 167 -7.62 -18.06 12.96
C VAL A 167 -7.58 -17.73 11.47
N GLN A 168 -7.94 -16.51 11.10
CA GLN A 168 -8.00 -16.11 9.68
C GLN A 168 -6.72 -15.40 9.28
N THR A 169 -6.05 -15.94 8.27
CA THR A 169 -4.74 -15.49 7.84
C THR A 169 -4.76 -14.78 6.49
N ASP A 170 -5.68 -15.15 5.61
CA ASP A 170 -5.74 -14.59 4.26
C ASP A 170 -6.68 -13.39 4.17
N LEU A 171 -6.25 -12.36 3.44
CA LEU A 171 -7.07 -11.20 3.15
C LEU A 171 -7.89 -11.43 1.88
N ARG A 172 -9.21 -11.24 2.00
CA ARG A 172 -10.14 -11.16 0.88
C ARG A 172 -11.09 -9.98 1.08
N MET A 173 -10.66 -8.82 0.70
CA MET A 173 -11.37 -7.56 0.94
C MET A 173 -12.19 -7.15 -0.28
N ASP A 174 -13.46 -6.81 -0.10
CA ASP A 174 -14.29 -6.20 -1.16
C ASP A 174 -13.80 -4.75 -1.39
N VAL A 175 -13.17 -4.53 -2.54
CA VAL A 175 -12.64 -3.22 -2.97
C VAL A 175 -13.42 -2.65 -4.16
N THR A 176 -14.63 -3.11 -4.34
CA THR A 176 -15.48 -2.75 -5.49
C THR A 176 -15.64 -1.23 -5.64
N ASP A 177 -15.88 -0.53 -4.54
CA ASP A 177 -16.10 0.94 -4.58
C ASP A 177 -14.80 1.70 -4.88
N ILE A 178 -13.65 1.16 -4.45
CA ILE A 178 -12.34 1.70 -4.81
C ILE A 178 -12.13 1.57 -6.33
N VAL A 179 -12.38 0.39 -6.88
CA VAL A 179 -12.16 0.12 -8.32
C VAL A 179 -13.17 0.88 -9.20
N LYS A 180 -14.41 1.07 -8.74
CA LYS A 180 -15.42 1.86 -9.47
C LYS A 180 -15.14 3.37 -9.45
N GLY A 181 -14.38 3.84 -8.50
CA GLY A 181 -14.00 5.25 -8.35
C GLY A 181 -12.76 5.64 -9.17
N TRP A 182 -12.13 4.66 -9.80
CA TRP A 182 -10.95 4.82 -10.66
C TRP A 182 -11.35 4.75 -12.14
#